data_30c1bc6effa4d845c81859ce4e284b32
#
_entry.id   30c1bc6effa4d845c81859ce4e284b32
#
_cell.length_a   1.000
_cell.length_b   1.000
_cell.length_c   1.000
_cell.angle_alpha   90.00
_cell.angle_beta   90.00
_cell.angle_gamma   90.00
#
_symmetry.space_group_name_H-M   'P 1'
#
loop_
_entity.id
_entity.type
_entity.pdbx_description
1 polymer ?
#
loop_
_entity_poly.entity_id
_entity_poly.type
_entity_poly.pdbx_seq_one_letter_code
_entity_poly.pdbx_strand_id
1 'polypeptide(L)'
;MDHLNVTFKRGTGHFTALEIDRLQIGSGECFGLIGGSGSGKSTLLRVLAGLHRNWQGQVQLLGQPLVAQRAFKGALRQQVQMVFQDPYASLHPLHRIRRSLREPRQVNGLPFDDASLIASLEHVGLPAETLDRYPHQLSGGQRQRVAIVRALQLNPGLLLLDEPTSALDMTVQAEILNLLQALRRETGMTMILVSHDMNTVAHLCDRALLISQGRVQQRLDRDALSHLAGGA
;
A
#
# COMPACT_ATOMS: atom_id res chain seq x y z
N MET A 1 13.05 8.80 -7.14
CA MET A 1 13.59 7.75 -8.04
C MET A 1 13.90 8.37 -9.39
N ASP A 2 14.95 7.89 -10.02
CA ASP A 2 15.42 8.40 -11.31
C ASP A 2 15.78 7.21 -12.20
N HIS A 3 15.30 7.24 -13.46
CA HIS A 3 15.50 6.23 -14.52
C HIS A 3 15.20 4.80 -14.08
N LEU A 4 14.09 4.61 -13.32
CA LEU A 4 13.66 3.28 -12.91
C LEU A 4 13.17 2.49 -14.12
N ASN A 5 13.77 1.31 -14.36
CA ASN A 5 13.37 0.36 -15.39
C ASN A 5 13.23 -1.04 -14.80
N VAL A 6 12.11 -1.69 -15.10
CA VAL A 6 11.81 -3.06 -14.68
C VAL A 6 11.47 -3.91 -15.90
N THR A 7 12.25 -4.96 -16.12
CA THR A 7 12.05 -5.89 -17.25
C THR A 7 11.83 -7.30 -16.73
N PHE A 8 10.95 -8.06 -17.41
CA PHE A 8 10.75 -9.48 -17.18
C PHE A 8 11.15 -10.29 -18.41
N LYS A 9 11.66 -11.49 -18.19
CA LYS A 9 11.87 -12.46 -19.27
C LYS A 9 10.52 -13.02 -19.74
N ARG A 10 10.28 -13.03 -21.05
CA ARG A 10 9.11 -13.65 -21.67
C ARG A 10 9.57 -14.48 -22.86
N GLY A 11 9.65 -15.81 -22.67
CA GLY A 11 10.27 -16.71 -23.66
C GLY A 11 11.74 -16.37 -23.89
N THR A 12 12.13 -16.14 -25.14
CA THR A 12 13.49 -15.73 -25.54
C THR A 12 13.72 -14.21 -25.47
N GLY A 13 12.69 -13.41 -25.24
CA GLY A 13 12.75 -11.94 -25.22
C GLY A 13 12.63 -11.34 -23.82
N HIS A 14 12.76 -10.01 -23.78
CA HIS A 14 12.52 -9.19 -22.58
C HIS A 14 11.30 -8.30 -22.82
N PHE A 15 10.47 -8.15 -21.77
CA PHE A 15 9.34 -7.25 -21.75
C PHE A 15 9.56 -6.18 -20.66
N THR A 16 9.50 -4.90 -21.06
CA THR A 16 9.57 -3.77 -20.12
C THR A 16 8.22 -3.62 -19.46
N ALA A 17 8.15 -3.93 -18.18
CA ALA A 17 6.93 -3.83 -17.38
C ALA A 17 6.73 -2.45 -16.77
N LEU A 18 7.82 -1.69 -16.58
CA LEU A 18 7.76 -0.35 -16.02
C LEU A 18 8.99 0.47 -16.40
N GLU A 19 8.76 1.71 -16.83
CA GLU A 19 9.79 2.72 -17.11
C GLU A 19 9.34 4.07 -16.55
N ILE A 20 10.11 4.62 -15.61
CA ILE A 20 9.84 5.93 -14.99
C ILE A 20 11.14 6.74 -14.99
N ASP A 21 11.16 7.82 -15.75
CA ASP A 21 12.34 8.69 -15.83
C ASP A 21 12.62 9.39 -14.50
N ARG A 22 11.60 10.01 -13.90
CA ARG A 22 11.74 10.69 -12.63
C ARG A 22 10.43 10.71 -11.87
N LEU A 23 10.48 10.36 -10.57
CA LEU A 23 9.36 10.49 -9.64
C LEU A 23 9.87 10.90 -8.26
N GLN A 24 9.27 11.97 -7.72
CA GLN A 24 9.46 12.44 -6.35
C GLN A 24 8.12 12.51 -5.63
N ILE A 25 8.07 11.95 -4.44
CA ILE A 25 6.90 11.95 -3.55
C ILE A 25 7.35 12.59 -2.24
N GLY A 26 6.60 13.57 -1.77
CA GLY A 26 6.89 14.30 -0.53
C GLY A 26 6.61 13.46 0.73
N SER A 27 7.23 13.83 1.85
CA SER A 27 6.87 13.26 3.14
C SER A 27 5.45 13.67 3.52
N GLY A 28 4.66 12.72 4.04
CA GLY A 28 3.25 12.93 4.39
C GLY A 28 2.30 13.05 3.19
N GLU A 29 2.80 12.95 1.96
CA GLU A 29 1.98 12.98 0.75
C GLU A 29 1.23 11.66 0.54
N CYS A 30 -0.01 11.72 0.04
CA CYS A 30 -0.70 10.59 -0.56
C CYS A 30 -0.59 10.69 -2.08
N PHE A 31 0.08 9.72 -2.70
CA PHE A 31 0.37 9.71 -4.12
C PHE A 31 -0.35 8.57 -4.83
N GLY A 32 -1.11 8.90 -5.88
CA GLY A 32 -1.91 7.94 -6.65
C GLY A 32 -1.15 7.34 -7.85
N LEU A 33 -1.38 6.07 -8.12
CA LEU A 33 -0.96 5.38 -9.34
C LEU A 33 -2.22 4.87 -10.04
N ILE A 34 -2.53 5.41 -11.20
CA ILE A 34 -3.76 5.13 -11.97
C ILE A 34 -3.38 4.44 -13.27
N GLY A 35 -4.24 3.55 -13.75
CA GLY A 35 -4.07 2.89 -15.05
C GLY A 35 -4.77 1.55 -15.12
N GLY A 36 -4.91 1.00 -16.30
CA GLY A 36 -5.53 -0.31 -16.53
C GLY A 36 -4.76 -1.48 -15.90
N SER A 37 -5.38 -2.66 -15.90
CA SER A 37 -4.70 -3.89 -15.48
C SER A 37 -3.45 -4.13 -16.33
N GLY A 38 -2.36 -4.57 -15.71
CA GLY A 38 -1.09 -4.82 -16.40
C GLY A 38 -0.29 -3.57 -16.80
N SER A 39 -0.71 -2.36 -16.41
CA SER A 39 0.01 -1.12 -16.77
C SER A 39 1.34 -0.91 -16.03
N GLY A 40 1.69 -1.73 -15.01
CA GLY A 40 2.95 -1.62 -14.26
C GLY A 40 2.82 -1.10 -12.83
N LYS A 41 1.63 -0.67 -12.36
CA LYS A 41 1.39 -0.08 -11.02
C LYS A 41 1.85 -1.00 -9.87
N SER A 42 1.35 -2.23 -9.83
CA SER A 42 1.73 -3.20 -8.78
C SER A 42 3.21 -3.62 -8.91
N THR A 43 3.80 -3.52 -10.10
CA THR A 43 5.25 -3.71 -10.29
C THR A 43 6.03 -2.63 -9.54
N LEU A 44 5.62 -1.36 -9.67
CA LEU A 44 6.22 -0.27 -8.90
C LEU A 44 6.09 -0.50 -7.40
N LEU A 45 4.88 -0.81 -6.90
CA LEU A 45 4.69 -1.09 -5.48
C LEU A 45 5.59 -2.23 -4.99
N ARG A 46 5.71 -3.32 -5.77
CA ARG A 46 6.58 -4.45 -5.40
C ARG A 46 8.06 -4.08 -5.37
N VAL A 47 8.52 -3.18 -6.24
CA VAL A 47 9.88 -2.62 -6.15
C VAL A 47 10.04 -1.83 -4.87
N LEU A 48 9.11 -0.92 -4.57
CA LEU A 48 9.13 -0.08 -3.37
C LEU A 48 8.94 -0.87 -2.07
N ALA A 49 8.27 -2.02 -2.10
CA ALA A 49 8.15 -2.96 -0.98
C ALA A 49 9.37 -3.89 -0.82
N GLY A 50 10.36 -3.85 -1.76
CA GLY A 50 11.49 -4.77 -1.78
C GLY A 50 11.15 -6.21 -2.17
N LEU A 51 9.93 -6.43 -2.67
CA LEU A 51 9.44 -7.74 -3.11
C LEU A 51 9.95 -8.07 -4.52
N HIS A 52 10.09 -7.06 -5.40
CA HIS A 52 10.73 -7.21 -6.69
C HIS A 52 12.07 -6.52 -6.68
N ARG A 53 13.15 -7.28 -6.93
CA ARG A 53 14.53 -6.82 -6.73
C ARG A 53 15.32 -6.63 -8.02
N ASN A 54 14.80 -7.13 -9.13
CA ASN A 54 15.47 -7.06 -10.44
C ASN A 54 14.99 -5.81 -11.19
N TRP A 55 15.66 -4.69 -10.96
CA TRP A 55 15.38 -3.40 -11.59
C TRP A 55 16.68 -2.63 -11.82
N GLN A 56 16.64 -1.59 -12.66
CA GLN A 56 17.72 -0.67 -12.96
C GLN A 56 17.32 0.76 -12.65
N GLY A 57 18.29 1.66 -12.46
CA GLY A 57 18.08 3.05 -12.11
C GLY A 57 18.43 3.34 -10.65
N GLN A 58 17.91 4.46 -10.14
CA GLN A 58 18.16 4.92 -8.76
C GLN A 58 16.83 5.07 -8.02
N VAL A 59 16.70 4.41 -6.87
CA VAL A 59 15.53 4.50 -6.00
C VAL A 59 15.98 4.85 -4.60
N GLN A 60 15.33 5.83 -4.00
CA GLN A 60 15.49 6.19 -2.59
C GLN A 60 14.12 6.11 -1.90
N LEU A 61 14.06 5.54 -0.71
CA LEU A 61 12.88 5.52 0.15
C LEU A 61 13.25 6.09 1.51
N LEU A 62 12.46 7.06 1.98
CA LEU A 62 12.67 7.69 3.29
C LEU A 62 14.13 8.16 3.47
N GLY A 63 14.73 8.74 2.43
CA GLY A 63 16.12 9.20 2.41
C GLY A 63 17.19 8.10 2.27
N GLN A 64 16.82 6.82 2.23
CA GLN A 64 17.75 5.71 2.12
C GLN A 64 17.78 5.16 0.68
N PRO A 65 18.97 4.93 0.08
CA PRO A 65 19.07 4.34 -1.24
C PRO A 65 18.70 2.86 -1.21
N LEU A 66 17.88 2.42 -2.15
CA LEU A 66 17.66 1.02 -2.43
C LEU A 66 18.76 0.47 -3.34
N VAL A 67 19.17 -0.75 -3.07
CA VAL A 67 20.13 -1.47 -3.91
C VAL A 67 19.40 -2.61 -4.61
N ALA A 68 19.41 -2.58 -5.95
CA ALA A 68 18.85 -3.67 -6.74
C ALA A 68 19.44 -5.03 -6.31
N GLN A 69 18.66 -6.10 -6.45
CA GLN A 69 19.00 -7.48 -6.09
C GLN A 69 19.24 -7.73 -4.58
N ARG A 70 19.16 -6.71 -3.73
CA ARG A 70 19.29 -6.86 -2.27
C ARG A 70 17.93 -6.78 -1.57
N ALA A 71 17.78 -7.55 -0.50
CA ALA A 71 16.61 -7.47 0.37
C ALA A 71 16.68 -6.22 1.26
N PHE A 72 15.53 -5.68 1.64
CA PHE A 72 15.45 -4.69 2.70
C PHE A 72 16.02 -5.25 4.00
N LYS A 73 16.79 -4.42 4.69
CA LYS A 73 17.37 -4.75 5.99
C LYS A 73 17.09 -3.64 7.01
N GLY A 74 17.13 -4.01 8.28
CA GLY A 74 17.03 -3.06 9.39
C GLY A 74 15.74 -2.23 9.36
N ALA A 75 15.87 -0.95 9.70
CA ALA A 75 14.75 -0.02 9.87
C ALA A 75 13.87 0.13 8.62
N LEU A 76 14.44 0.08 7.42
CA LEU A 76 13.66 0.24 6.19
C LEU A 76 12.56 -0.83 6.04
N ARG A 77 12.84 -2.07 6.50
CA ARG A 77 11.84 -3.16 6.49
C ARG A 77 10.64 -2.87 7.40
N GLN A 78 10.85 -2.15 8.50
CA GLN A 78 9.79 -1.75 9.42
C GLN A 78 9.06 -0.51 8.90
N GLN A 79 9.81 0.44 8.32
CA GLN A 79 9.31 1.73 7.86
C GLN A 79 8.48 1.67 6.57
N VAL A 80 8.61 0.61 5.77
CA VAL A 80 7.84 0.42 4.53
C VAL A 80 6.93 -0.78 4.69
N GLN A 81 5.63 -0.55 4.74
CA GLN A 81 4.64 -1.60 4.86
C GLN A 81 3.68 -1.59 3.67
N MET A 82 3.05 -2.74 3.40
CA MET A 82 2.15 -2.89 2.25
C MET A 82 0.84 -3.56 2.66
N VAL A 83 -0.25 -2.99 2.19
CA VAL A 83 -1.59 -3.60 2.21
C VAL A 83 -1.86 -4.11 0.80
N PHE A 84 -2.10 -5.42 0.68
CA PHE A 84 -2.33 -6.08 -0.60
C PHE A 84 -3.80 -6.00 -1.01
N GLN A 85 -4.07 -6.15 -2.29
CA GLN A 85 -5.40 -6.15 -2.89
C GLN A 85 -6.33 -7.19 -2.28
N ASP A 86 -5.81 -8.40 -2.03
CA ASP A 86 -6.57 -9.46 -1.36
C ASP A 86 -6.17 -9.53 0.13
N PRO A 87 -7.05 -9.13 1.05
CA PRO A 87 -6.80 -9.22 2.48
C PRO A 87 -6.65 -10.68 2.96
N TYR A 88 -7.23 -11.67 2.27
CA TYR A 88 -6.99 -13.08 2.57
C TYR A 88 -5.55 -13.49 2.34
N ALA A 89 -4.89 -12.96 1.30
CA ALA A 89 -3.48 -13.23 1.04
C ALA A 89 -2.56 -12.67 2.14
N SER A 90 -3.05 -11.70 2.92
CA SER A 90 -2.30 -11.07 4.01
C SER A 90 -2.49 -11.77 5.37
N LEU A 91 -3.54 -12.56 5.52
CA LEU A 91 -3.94 -13.19 6.78
C LEU A 91 -3.90 -14.72 6.64
N HIS A 92 -3.12 -15.38 7.49
CA HIS A 92 -3.08 -16.84 7.47
C HIS A 92 -4.44 -17.42 7.92
N PRO A 93 -5.11 -18.27 7.12
CA PRO A 93 -6.50 -18.69 7.37
C PRO A 93 -6.71 -19.45 8.69
N LEU A 94 -5.68 -20.12 9.19
CA LEU A 94 -5.71 -20.92 10.43
C LEU A 94 -5.18 -20.15 11.66
N HIS A 95 -4.80 -18.88 11.50
CA HIS A 95 -4.36 -18.06 12.63
C HIS A 95 -5.52 -17.18 13.10
N ARG A 96 -5.70 -17.08 14.43
CA ARG A 96 -6.56 -16.04 15.01
C ARG A 96 -5.97 -14.66 14.70
N ILE A 97 -6.82 -13.65 14.64
CA ILE A 97 -6.42 -12.26 14.35
C ILE A 97 -5.35 -11.79 15.35
N ARG A 98 -5.46 -12.15 16.62
CA ARG A 98 -4.46 -11.89 17.66
C ARG A 98 -3.05 -12.30 17.19
N ARG A 99 -2.88 -13.51 16.66
CA ARG A 99 -1.59 -14.00 16.18
C ARG A 99 -1.10 -13.21 14.97
N SER A 100 -2.01 -12.92 14.02
CA SER A 100 -1.69 -12.15 12.81
C SER A 100 -1.22 -10.73 13.12
N LEU A 101 -1.79 -10.08 14.15
CA LEU A 101 -1.41 -8.73 14.57
C LEU A 101 -0.13 -8.69 15.42
N ARG A 102 0.16 -9.75 16.20
CA ARG A 102 1.40 -9.88 16.96
C ARG A 102 2.63 -10.14 16.10
N GLU A 103 2.45 -10.91 15.03
CA GLU A 103 3.54 -11.42 14.19
C GLU A 103 4.51 -10.32 13.70
N PRO A 104 4.06 -9.16 13.16
CA PRO A 104 4.98 -8.11 12.71
C PRO A 104 5.90 -7.61 13.83
N ARG A 105 5.38 -7.39 15.02
CA ARG A 105 6.15 -6.93 16.19
C ARG A 105 7.08 -8.02 16.69
N GLN A 106 6.59 -9.25 16.80
CA GLN A 106 7.37 -10.40 17.27
C GLN A 106 8.58 -10.68 16.37
N VAL A 107 8.40 -10.68 15.04
CA VAL A 107 9.49 -10.91 14.08
C VAL A 107 10.55 -9.80 14.13
N ASN A 108 10.17 -8.60 14.54
CA ASN A 108 11.08 -7.47 14.66
C ASN A 108 11.60 -7.25 16.09
N GLY A 109 11.32 -8.17 17.03
CA GLY A 109 11.77 -8.06 18.42
C GLY A 109 11.16 -6.88 19.19
N LEU A 110 9.99 -6.37 18.77
CA LEU A 110 9.31 -5.26 19.39
C LEU A 110 8.34 -5.77 20.47
N PRO A 111 8.17 -5.03 21.58
CA PRO A 111 7.21 -5.39 22.62
C PRO A 111 5.79 -5.28 22.08
N PHE A 112 4.91 -6.14 22.58
CA PHE A 112 3.47 -6.09 22.32
C PHE A 112 2.70 -6.62 23.54
N ASP A 113 1.50 -6.12 23.71
CA ASP A 113 0.53 -6.64 24.67
C ASP A 113 -0.87 -6.64 24.04
N ASP A 114 -1.81 -7.28 24.71
CA ASP A 114 -3.18 -7.36 24.20
C ASP A 114 -3.91 -6.02 24.25
N ALA A 115 -3.58 -5.16 25.21
CA ALA A 115 -4.20 -3.85 25.33
C ALA A 115 -3.87 -2.97 24.12
N SER A 116 -2.62 -2.98 23.65
CA SER A 116 -2.19 -2.25 22.46
C SER A 116 -2.83 -2.78 21.17
N LEU A 117 -3.05 -4.10 21.09
CA LEU A 117 -3.74 -4.71 19.95
C LEU A 117 -5.24 -4.37 19.93
N ILE A 118 -5.88 -4.37 21.10
CA ILE A 118 -7.29 -3.96 21.24
C ILE A 118 -7.44 -2.49 20.82
N ALA A 119 -6.63 -1.59 21.38
CA ALA A 119 -6.65 -0.18 21.02
C ALA A 119 -6.45 0.04 19.51
N SER A 120 -5.56 -0.74 18.85
CA SER A 120 -5.36 -0.68 17.40
C SER A 120 -6.58 -1.15 16.59
N LEU A 121 -7.34 -2.12 17.10
CA LEU A 121 -8.59 -2.57 16.46
C LEU A 121 -9.71 -1.55 16.66
N GLU A 122 -9.88 -1.04 17.88
CA GLU A 122 -10.88 -0.01 18.20
C GLU A 122 -10.67 1.26 17.38
N HIS A 123 -9.42 1.65 17.17
CA HIS A 123 -9.06 2.80 16.34
C HIS A 123 -9.56 2.69 14.88
N VAL A 124 -9.69 1.47 14.36
CA VAL A 124 -10.27 1.22 13.03
C VAL A 124 -11.75 0.78 13.09
N GLY A 125 -12.42 0.94 14.23
CA GLY A 125 -13.84 0.61 14.42
C GLY A 125 -14.13 -0.89 14.50
N LEU A 126 -13.18 -1.70 14.98
CA LEU A 126 -13.37 -3.12 15.23
C LEU A 126 -13.38 -3.40 16.74
N PRO A 127 -14.33 -4.22 17.25
CA PRO A 127 -14.40 -4.53 18.66
C PRO A 127 -13.29 -5.49 19.11
N ALA A 128 -12.96 -5.49 20.42
CA ALA A 128 -11.89 -6.27 21.02
C ALA A 128 -11.99 -7.79 20.74
N GLU A 129 -13.21 -8.32 20.67
CA GLU A 129 -13.51 -9.73 20.40
C GLU A 129 -12.99 -10.18 19.01
N THR A 130 -12.70 -9.23 18.13
CA THR A 130 -12.09 -9.50 16.81
C THR A 130 -10.75 -10.23 16.96
N LEU A 131 -10.01 -10.00 18.04
CA LEU A 131 -8.73 -10.69 18.30
C LEU A 131 -8.85 -12.21 18.31
N ASP A 132 -9.97 -12.74 18.80
CA ASP A 132 -10.17 -14.18 18.96
C ASP A 132 -10.85 -14.87 17.76
N ARG A 133 -11.25 -14.08 16.76
CA ARG A 133 -11.82 -14.58 15.51
C ARG A 133 -10.74 -15.07 14.55
N TYR A 134 -11.18 -15.91 13.60
CA TYR A 134 -10.39 -16.30 12.43
C TYR A 134 -10.76 -15.43 11.23
N PRO A 135 -9.90 -15.30 10.21
CA PRO A 135 -10.19 -14.48 9.02
C PRO A 135 -11.51 -14.82 8.32
N HIS A 136 -11.89 -16.10 8.25
CA HIS A 136 -13.14 -16.54 7.63
C HIS A 136 -14.42 -16.13 8.41
N GLN A 137 -14.28 -15.72 9.67
CA GLN A 137 -15.39 -15.25 10.52
C GLN A 137 -15.63 -13.73 10.40
N LEU A 138 -14.84 -13.04 9.56
CA LEU A 138 -14.92 -11.60 9.35
C LEU A 138 -15.53 -11.27 8.00
N SER A 139 -16.25 -10.13 7.89
CA SER A 139 -16.66 -9.56 6.61
C SER A 139 -15.46 -9.09 5.78
N GLY A 140 -15.66 -8.79 4.49
CA GLY A 140 -14.61 -8.24 3.62
C GLY A 140 -13.99 -6.96 4.19
N GLY A 141 -14.82 -6.00 4.59
CA GLY A 141 -14.38 -4.75 5.19
C GLY A 141 -13.68 -4.92 6.54
N GLN A 142 -14.16 -5.86 7.38
CA GLN A 142 -13.48 -6.18 8.65
C GLN A 142 -12.10 -6.77 8.40
N ARG A 143 -11.95 -7.70 7.44
CA ARG A 143 -10.63 -8.24 7.05
C ARG A 143 -9.71 -7.16 6.53
N GLN A 144 -10.23 -6.22 5.72
CA GLN A 144 -9.43 -5.12 5.19
C GLN A 144 -8.93 -4.20 6.32
N ARG A 145 -9.79 -3.87 7.31
CA ARG A 145 -9.38 -3.10 8.50
C ARG A 145 -8.31 -3.84 9.30
N VAL A 146 -8.44 -5.15 9.48
CA VAL A 146 -7.40 -5.98 10.13
C VAL A 146 -6.09 -5.97 9.35
N ALA A 147 -6.13 -6.06 8.01
CA ALA A 147 -4.92 -6.00 7.18
C ALA A 147 -4.22 -4.62 7.29
N ILE A 148 -4.99 -3.54 7.36
CA ILE A 148 -4.46 -2.18 7.61
C ILE A 148 -3.82 -2.13 9.01
N VAL A 149 -4.52 -2.56 10.07
CA VAL A 149 -3.97 -2.60 11.44
C VAL A 149 -2.68 -3.40 11.50
N ARG A 150 -2.63 -4.55 10.82
CA ARG A 150 -1.42 -5.39 10.75
C ARG A 150 -0.23 -4.64 10.14
N ALA A 151 -0.45 -3.90 9.05
CA ALA A 151 0.58 -3.09 8.42
C ALA A 151 1.05 -1.95 9.35
N LEU A 152 0.14 -1.36 10.14
CA LEU A 152 0.44 -0.27 11.06
C LEU A 152 1.14 -0.70 12.35
N GLN A 153 1.22 -2.02 12.67
CA GLN A 153 1.88 -2.50 13.90
C GLN A 153 3.34 -2.08 14.02
N LEU A 154 3.99 -1.71 12.94
CA LEU A 154 5.39 -1.27 12.90
C LEU A 154 5.56 0.25 12.81
N ASN A 155 4.47 1.03 12.91
CA ASN A 155 4.46 2.49 12.75
C ASN A 155 5.24 2.95 11.50
N PRO A 156 4.82 2.52 10.29
CA PRO A 156 5.57 2.80 9.07
C PRO A 156 5.57 4.27 8.70
N GLY A 157 6.68 4.75 8.15
CA GLY A 157 6.75 6.07 7.51
C GLY A 157 6.18 6.08 6.09
N LEU A 158 6.08 4.89 5.45
CA LEU A 158 5.51 4.72 4.11
C LEU A 158 4.57 3.52 4.08
N LEU A 159 3.31 3.77 3.70
CA LEU A 159 2.28 2.75 3.48
C LEU A 159 1.98 2.61 1.99
N LEU A 160 2.18 1.42 1.46
CA LEU A 160 1.88 1.05 0.09
C LEU A 160 0.51 0.35 0.05
N LEU A 161 -0.40 0.83 -0.78
CA LEU A 161 -1.79 0.39 -0.86
C LEU A 161 -2.06 -0.13 -2.29
N ASP A 162 -2.12 -1.46 -2.46
CA ASP A 162 -2.42 -2.08 -3.76
C ASP A 162 -3.92 -2.40 -3.85
N GLU A 163 -4.68 -1.52 -4.48
CA GLU A 163 -6.14 -1.62 -4.68
C GLU A 163 -6.91 -1.98 -3.38
N PRO A 164 -6.75 -1.22 -2.28
CA PRO A 164 -7.20 -1.62 -0.95
C PRO A 164 -8.72 -1.72 -0.79
N THR A 165 -9.50 -1.31 -1.78
CA THR A 165 -10.98 -1.26 -1.72
C THR A 165 -11.66 -1.97 -2.87
N SER A 166 -10.93 -2.54 -3.85
CA SER A 166 -11.47 -3.07 -5.10
C SER A 166 -12.44 -4.26 -4.93
N ALA A 167 -12.36 -4.99 -3.81
CA ALA A 167 -13.21 -6.15 -3.51
C ALA A 167 -14.36 -5.85 -2.53
N LEU A 168 -14.63 -4.56 -2.26
CA LEU A 168 -15.62 -4.11 -1.27
C LEU A 168 -16.79 -3.41 -1.94
N ASP A 169 -17.96 -3.44 -1.30
CA ASP A 169 -19.10 -2.62 -1.71
C ASP A 169 -18.84 -1.14 -1.50
N MET A 170 -19.59 -0.28 -2.18
CA MET A 170 -19.36 1.17 -2.22
C MET A 170 -19.37 1.83 -0.82
N THR A 171 -20.25 1.37 0.06
CA THR A 171 -20.36 1.93 1.42
C THR A 171 -19.10 1.61 2.24
N VAL A 172 -18.71 0.35 2.26
CA VAL A 172 -17.50 -0.11 2.97
C VAL A 172 -16.25 0.47 2.35
N GLN A 173 -16.22 0.66 1.01
CA GLN A 173 -15.13 1.34 0.32
C GLN A 173 -14.95 2.77 0.85
N ALA A 174 -16.02 3.56 0.93
CA ALA A 174 -15.98 4.91 1.46
C ALA A 174 -15.48 4.96 2.92
N GLU A 175 -15.93 4.02 3.75
CA GLU A 175 -15.47 3.91 5.14
C GLU A 175 -13.95 3.63 5.24
N ILE A 176 -13.42 2.72 4.39
CA ILE A 176 -11.98 2.42 4.36
C ILE A 176 -11.16 3.62 3.88
N LEU A 177 -11.65 4.37 2.87
CA LEU A 177 -10.96 5.56 2.37
C LEU A 177 -10.92 6.66 3.44
N ASN A 178 -12.04 6.90 4.14
CA ASN A 178 -12.09 7.86 5.24
C ASN A 178 -11.17 7.44 6.40
N LEU A 179 -11.11 6.15 6.73
CA LEU A 179 -10.18 5.62 7.71
C LEU A 179 -8.72 5.89 7.31
N LEU A 180 -8.33 5.60 6.06
CA LEU A 180 -6.96 5.85 5.57
C LEU A 180 -6.62 7.35 5.61
N GLN A 181 -7.58 8.22 5.29
CA GLN A 181 -7.40 9.66 5.36
C GLN A 181 -7.19 10.15 6.81
N ALA A 182 -7.97 9.62 7.77
CA ALA A 182 -7.81 9.93 9.19
C ALA A 182 -6.44 9.47 9.70
N LEU A 183 -6.06 8.22 9.45
CA LEU A 183 -4.76 7.67 9.81
C LEU A 183 -3.59 8.48 9.26
N ARG A 184 -3.68 8.93 7.99
CA ARG A 184 -2.65 9.80 7.39
C ARG A 184 -2.53 11.13 8.13
N ARG A 185 -3.67 11.79 8.45
CA ARG A 185 -3.67 13.07 9.17
C ARG A 185 -3.07 12.96 10.57
N GLU A 186 -3.36 11.86 11.27
CA GLU A 186 -2.90 11.63 12.63
C GLU A 186 -1.41 11.30 12.70
N THR A 187 -0.92 10.49 11.76
CA THR A 187 0.44 9.95 11.81
C THR A 187 1.44 10.72 10.95
N GLY A 188 0.98 11.50 9.99
CA GLY A 188 1.84 12.15 8.98
C GLY A 188 2.52 11.19 8.03
N MET A 189 2.10 9.92 7.96
CA MET A 189 2.73 8.92 7.08
C MET A 189 2.54 9.26 5.60
N THR A 190 3.50 8.88 4.80
CA THR A 190 3.40 8.93 3.34
C THR A 190 2.62 7.72 2.84
N MET A 191 1.75 7.91 1.86
CA MET A 191 0.99 6.81 1.24
C MET A 191 1.20 6.78 -0.27
N ILE A 192 1.29 5.57 -0.84
CA ILE A 192 1.23 5.36 -2.29
C ILE A 192 0.06 4.42 -2.57
N LEU A 193 -0.96 4.94 -3.26
CA LEU A 193 -2.20 4.24 -3.57
C LEU A 193 -2.23 3.80 -5.03
N VAL A 194 -2.41 2.52 -5.28
CA VAL A 194 -2.79 1.98 -6.59
C VAL A 194 -4.30 1.85 -6.63
N SER A 195 -4.92 2.41 -7.65
CA SER A 195 -6.34 2.20 -7.96
C SER A 195 -6.58 2.30 -9.46
N HIS A 196 -7.60 1.62 -9.94
CA HIS A 196 -8.17 1.82 -11.28
C HIS A 196 -9.37 2.78 -11.26
N ASP A 197 -9.88 3.13 -10.07
CA ASP A 197 -10.97 4.08 -9.87
C ASP A 197 -10.42 5.48 -9.60
N MET A 198 -10.77 6.41 -10.50
CA MET A 198 -10.36 7.81 -10.43
C MET A 198 -10.94 8.53 -9.22
N ASN A 199 -12.18 8.21 -8.84
CA ASN A 199 -12.85 8.83 -7.69
C ASN A 199 -12.11 8.50 -6.39
N THR A 200 -11.70 7.25 -6.22
CA THR A 200 -10.87 6.81 -5.08
C THR A 200 -9.56 7.61 -5.00
N VAL A 201 -8.89 7.82 -6.13
CA VAL A 201 -7.63 8.57 -6.16
C VAL A 201 -7.86 10.05 -5.89
N ALA A 202 -8.87 10.66 -6.49
CA ALA A 202 -9.20 12.07 -6.26
C ALA A 202 -9.63 12.35 -4.81
N HIS A 203 -10.28 11.38 -4.16
CA HIS A 203 -10.68 11.50 -2.75
C HIS A 203 -9.48 11.52 -1.80
N LEU A 204 -8.49 10.65 -2.03
CA LEU A 204 -7.41 10.40 -1.05
C LEU A 204 -6.08 11.07 -1.41
N CYS A 205 -5.76 11.20 -2.71
CA CYS A 205 -4.41 11.56 -3.17
C CYS A 205 -4.25 13.06 -3.43
N ASP A 206 -3.04 13.55 -3.21
CA ASP A 206 -2.64 14.94 -3.49
C ASP A 206 -2.21 15.11 -4.95
N ARG A 207 -1.51 14.10 -5.48
CA ARG A 207 -1.06 13.99 -6.87
C ARG A 207 -1.13 12.55 -7.34
N ALA A 208 -1.10 12.33 -8.66
CA ALA A 208 -1.07 11.00 -9.22
C ALA A 208 -0.26 10.89 -10.51
N LEU A 209 0.09 9.65 -10.88
CA LEU A 209 0.56 9.28 -12.20
C LEU A 209 -0.47 8.41 -12.90
N LEU A 210 -0.79 8.75 -14.15
CA LEU A 210 -1.45 7.85 -15.07
C LEU A 210 -0.38 7.02 -15.78
N ILE A 211 -0.44 5.69 -15.61
CA ILE A 211 0.50 4.74 -16.20
C ILE A 211 -0.23 3.85 -17.20
N SER A 212 0.33 3.73 -18.40
CA SER A 212 -0.15 2.81 -19.43
C SER A 212 1.03 2.12 -20.10
N GLN A 213 0.91 0.81 -20.31
CA GLN A 213 1.95 0.00 -20.96
C GLN A 213 3.35 0.18 -20.35
N GLY A 214 3.41 0.27 -19.03
CA GLY A 214 4.67 0.44 -18.29
C GLY A 214 5.26 1.85 -18.33
N ARG A 215 4.59 2.83 -18.94
CA ARG A 215 5.11 4.20 -19.10
C ARG A 215 4.19 5.24 -18.47
N VAL A 216 4.78 6.31 -17.96
CA VAL A 216 4.04 7.47 -17.48
C VAL A 216 3.42 8.20 -18.67
N GLN A 217 2.09 8.31 -18.67
CA GLN A 217 1.33 9.04 -19.69
C GLN A 217 1.08 10.48 -19.24
N GLN A 218 0.70 10.66 -17.99
CA GLN A 218 0.32 11.96 -17.43
C GLN A 218 0.67 12.07 -15.96
N ARG A 219 1.00 13.28 -15.55
CA ARG A 219 1.13 13.69 -14.14
C ARG A 219 -0.07 14.54 -13.78
N LEU A 220 -0.74 14.19 -12.69
CA LEU A 220 -1.94 14.86 -12.23
C LEU A 220 -1.65 15.50 -10.88
N ASP A 221 -1.90 16.78 -10.76
CA ASP A 221 -1.94 17.51 -9.50
C ASP A 221 -3.35 17.46 -8.88
N ARG A 222 -3.52 18.10 -7.74
CA ARG A 222 -4.79 18.11 -7.00
C ARG A 222 -5.95 18.69 -7.83
N ASP A 223 -5.69 19.72 -8.58
CA ASP A 223 -6.73 20.42 -9.39
C ASP A 223 -7.16 19.51 -10.54
N ALA A 224 -6.21 18.92 -11.26
CA ALA A 224 -6.49 17.95 -12.32
C ALA A 224 -7.27 16.73 -11.82
N LEU A 225 -6.93 16.19 -10.62
CA LEU A 225 -7.66 15.08 -10.00
C LEU A 225 -9.11 15.47 -9.67
N SER A 226 -9.33 16.68 -9.15
CA SER A 226 -10.67 17.16 -8.79
C SER A 226 -11.55 17.36 -10.04
N HIS A 227 -11.00 17.87 -11.12
CA HIS A 227 -11.72 18.03 -12.39
C HIS A 227 -12.11 16.70 -13.03
N LEU A 228 -11.24 15.71 -12.99
CA LEU A 228 -11.51 14.38 -13.55
C LEU A 228 -12.55 13.60 -12.76
N ALA A 229 -12.64 13.78 -11.45
CA ALA A 229 -13.65 13.14 -10.60
C ALA A 229 -15.04 13.83 -10.69
N GLY A 230 -15.10 15.13 -10.98
CA GLY A 230 -16.36 15.90 -11.09
C GLY A 230 -17.00 15.89 -12.47
N GLY A 231 -16.36 15.32 -13.48
CA GLY A 231 -16.80 15.28 -14.87
C GLY A 231 -17.38 13.94 -15.35
N ALA A 232 -17.67 13.00 -14.44
CA ALA A 232 -18.23 11.68 -14.73
C ALA A 232 -19.70 11.55 -14.32
#